data_382833ecde127b1a7e7be18ad4174166
#
_entry.id   382833ecde127b1a7e7be18ad4174166
#
_cell.length_a   1.000
_cell.length_b   1.000
_cell.length_c   1.000
_cell.angle_alpha   90.00
_cell.angle_beta   90.00
_cell.angle_gamma   90.00
#
_symmetry.space_group_name_H-M   'P 1'
#
loop_
_entity.id
_entity.type
_entity.pdbx_description
1 polymer ?
#
loop_
_entity_poly.entity_id
_entity_poly.type
_entity_poly.pdbx_seq_one_letter_code
_entity_poly.pdbx_strand_id
1 'polypeptide(L)'
;SVQMVTLYMDEESIMPIVLESGKITVTISNTDLKAVGTSLNNALYEFISKRNQLEESISELEQKETRMVLDGGDLDEIHSQLVVEGDSLMQAMNQYVKTFISDNYENVLGPSVFMMLCSSLPYPIMTPQIDDIIKDAPYSFKDNKLVREFLSKARENMKLIEEHQRLEQNASTNK
;
A
#
# COMPACT_ATOMS: atom_id res chain seq x y z
N SER A 1 -3.79 1.36 -26.59
CA SER A 1 -4.26 1.77 -25.27
C SER A 1 -3.17 1.57 -24.22
N VAL A 2 -3.10 2.46 -23.24
CA VAL A 2 -2.15 2.35 -22.12
C VAL A 2 -2.62 1.26 -21.17
N GLN A 3 -1.73 0.33 -20.81
CA GLN A 3 -2.06 -0.81 -19.96
C GLN A 3 -0.94 -1.08 -18.96
N MET A 4 -1.32 -1.52 -17.77
CA MET A 4 -0.39 -2.11 -16.81
C MET A 4 -0.23 -3.60 -17.10
N VAL A 5 1.01 -4.05 -17.20
CA VAL A 5 1.36 -5.46 -17.35
C VAL A 5 2.38 -5.88 -16.32
N THR A 6 2.52 -7.17 -16.11
CA THR A 6 3.53 -7.74 -15.23
C THR A 6 4.56 -8.49 -16.05
N LEU A 7 5.83 -8.19 -15.83
CA LEU A 7 6.94 -8.95 -16.41
C LEU A 7 7.17 -10.19 -15.56
N TYR A 8 7.30 -11.35 -16.24
CA TYR A 8 7.60 -12.62 -15.61
C TYR A 8 8.96 -13.15 -16.07
N MET A 9 9.64 -13.85 -15.20
CA MET A 9 10.82 -14.68 -15.51
C MET A 9 10.62 -16.04 -14.86
N ASP A 10 10.73 -17.11 -15.66
CA ASP A 10 10.56 -18.49 -15.18
C ASP A 10 9.28 -18.71 -14.36
N GLU A 11 8.16 -18.16 -14.84
CA GLU A 11 6.83 -18.20 -14.21
C GLU A 11 6.71 -17.35 -12.94
N GLU A 12 7.79 -16.70 -12.48
CA GLU A 12 7.74 -15.77 -11.36
C GLU A 12 7.45 -14.33 -11.82
N SER A 13 6.57 -13.67 -11.10
CA SER A 13 6.28 -12.24 -11.27
C SER A 13 7.48 -11.42 -10.81
N ILE A 14 8.05 -10.62 -11.69
CA ILE A 14 9.23 -9.82 -11.39
C ILE A 14 8.88 -8.36 -11.11
N MET A 15 8.17 -7.70 -12.03
CA MET A 15 7.90 -6.28 -11.90
C MET A 15 6.74 -5.83 -12.78
N PRO A 16 6.02 -4.77 -12.36
CA PRO A 16 5.02 -4.13 -13.21
C PRO A 16 5.67 -3.21 -14.24
N ILE A 17 5.06 -3.12 -15.42
CA ILE A 17 5.46 -2.21 -16.50
C ILE A 17 4.22 -1.58 -17.08
N VAL A 18 4.25 -0.27 -17.35
CA VAL A 18 3.21 0.41 -18.10
C VAL A 18 3.54 0.34 -19.59
N LEU A 19 2.68 -0.29 -20.37
CA LEU A 19 2.76 -0.26 -21.84
C LEU A 19 2.21 1.07 -22.33
N GLU A 20 3.07 1.96 -22.72
CA GLU A 20 2.76 3.28 -23.27
C GLU A 20 3.71 3.61 -24.43
N SER A 21 3.37 4.62 -25.21
CA SER A 21 4.21 5.03 -26.34
C SER A 21 5.57 5.53 -25.89
N GLY A 22 6.61 5.14 -26.60
CA GLY A 22 7.98 5.55 -26.34
C GLY A 22 8.92 4.37 -26.15
N LYS A 23 10.14 4.67 -25.76
CA LYS A 23 11.16 3.66 -25.48
C LYS A 23 11.20 3.40 -23.97
N ILE A 24 10.88 2.16 -23.60
CA ILE A 24 10.93 1.70 -22.21
C ILE A 24 12.23 0.93 -22.01
N THR A 25 13.04 1.37 -21.07
CA THR A 25 14.27 0.67 -20.67
C THR A 25 14.03 -0.04 -19.34
N VAL A 26 14.18 -1.36 -19.36
CA VAL A 26 14.00 -2.23 -18.18
C VAL A 26 15.35 -2.63 -17.64
N THR A 27 15.55 -2.44 -16.34
CA THR A 27 16.75 -2.91 -15.63
C THR A 27 16.33 -3.97 -14.62
N ILE A 28 16.97 -5.13 -14.66
CA ILE A 28 16.75 -6.24 -13.72
C ILE A 28 18.11 -6.67 -13.19
N SER A 29 18.31 -6.46 -11.90
CA SER A 29 19.52 -6.93 -11.20
C SER A 29 19.16 -7.30 -9.77
N ASN A 30 20.11 -7.86 -9.04
CA ASN A 30 19.91 -8.21 -7.61
C ASN A 30 19.63 -6.99 -6.72
N THR A 31 19.99 -5.79 -7.17
CA THR A 31 19.89 -4.55 -6.39
C THR A 31 18.95 -3.54 -7.01
N ASP A 32 18.51 -3.72 -8.26
CA ASP A 32 17.75 -2.69 -8.96
C ASP A 32 16.73 -3.33 -9.92
N LEU A 33 15.48 -2.96 -9.73
CA LEU A 33 14.37 -3.31 -10.62
C LEU A 33 13.67 -2.01 -11.01
N LYS A 34 13.74 -1.64 -12.28
CA LYS A 34 13.05 -0.42 -12.76
C LYS A 34 12.72 -0.48 -14.24
N ALA A 35 11.69 0.25 -14.62
CA ALA A 35 11.34 0.56 -16.00
C ALA A 35 11.27 2.08 -16.13
N VAL A 36 12.04 2.64 -17.05
CA VAL A 36 12.17 4.10 -17.23
C VAL A 36 12.17 4.46 -18.71
N GLY A 37 12.04 5.75 -19.00
CA GLY A 37 12.07 6.30 -20.36
C GLY A 37 10.73 6.81 -20.86
N THR A 38 9.66 6.56 -20.13
CA THR A 38 8.30 7.04 -20.44
C THR A 38 7.66 7.63 -19.19
N SER A 39 6.70 8.53 -19.35
CA SER A 39 6.14 9.33 -18.23
C SER A 39 5.55 8.48 -17.12
N LEU A 40 4.71 7.49 -17.45
CA LEU A 40 4.03 6.70 -16.43
C LEU A 40 4.99 5.68 -15.78
N ASN A 41 5.90 5.09 -16.52
CA ASN A 41 6.92 4.22 -15.93
C ASN A 41 7.86 5.00 -15.01
N ASN A 42 8.29 6.19 -15.42
CA ASN A 42 9.10 7.06 -14.55
C ASN A 42 8.38 7.38 -13.25
N ALA A 43 7.11 7.78 -13.32
CA ALA A 43 6.30 8.09 -12.15
C ALA A 43 6.10 6.88 -11.24
N LEU A 44 5.83 5.71 -11.80
CA LEU A 44 5.64 4.47 -11.05
C LEU A 44 6.92 4.08 -10.28
N TYR A 45 8.07 4.12 -10.94
CA TYR A 45 9.33 3.68 -10.32
C TYR A 45 9.91 4.72 -9.36
N GLU A 46 9.63 5.99 -9.54
CA GLU A 46 9.88 7.01 -8.51
C GLU A 46 9.04 6.75 -7.25
N PHE A 47 7.75 6.45 -7.43
CA PHE A 47 6.87 6.07 -6.33
C PHE A 47 7.36 4.81 -5.59
N ILE A 48 7.68 3.75 -6.31
CA ILE A 48 8.16 2.49 -5.72
C ILE A 48 9.46 2.72 -4.93
N SER A 49 10.39 3.49 -5.49
CA SER A 49 11.65 3.84 -4.81
C SER A 49 11.41 4.60 -3.50
N LYS A 50 10.55 5.61 -3.52
CA LYS A 50 10.23 6.40 -2.33
C LYS A 50 9.50 5.57 -1.27
N ARG A 51 8.55 4.74 -1.68
CA ARG A 51 7.87 3.82 -0.76
C ARG A 51 8.86 2.86 -0.09
N ASN A 52 9.79 2.29 -0.87
CA ASN A 52 10.80 1.39 -0.34
C ASN A 52 11.72 2.09 0.68
N GLN A 53 12.10 3.34 0.44
CA GLN A 53 12.87 4.15 1.40
C GLN A 53 12.11 4.37 2.71
N LEU A 54 10.80 4.65 2.65
CA LEU A 54 9.96 4.81 3.84
C LEU A 54 9.81 3.48 4.60
N GLU A 55 9.61 2.37 3.90
CA GLU A 55 9.56 1.03 4.52
C GLU A 55 10.88 0.67 5.19
N GLU A 56 12.02 0.97 4.57
CA GLU A 56 13.34 0.77 5.15
C GLU A 56 13.53 1.59 6.42
N SER A 57 13.10 2.87 6.42
CA SER A 57 13.15 3.72 7.61
C SER A 57 12.31 3.16 8.76
N ILE A 58 11.15 2.59 8.48
CA ILE A 58 10.31 1.94 9.48
C ILE A 58 11.01 0.68 10.03
N SER A 59 11.58 -0.14 9.17
CA SER A 59 12.32 -1.35 9.56
C SER A 59 13.54 -1.01 10.42
N GLU A 60 14.24 0.08 10.13
CA GLU A 60 15.40 0.54 10.93
C GLU A 60 15.03 0.92 12.37
N LEU A 61 13.77 1.31 12.63
CA LEU A 61 13.33 1.61 14.00
C LEU A 61 13.39 0.38 14.92
N GLU A 62 13.06 -0.80 14.43
CA GLU A 62 13.14 -2.04 15.20
C GLU A 62 14.59 -2.35 15.58
N GLN A 63 15.52 -2.16 14.65
CA GLN A 63 16.95 -2.32 14.89
C GLN A 63 17.49 -1.28 15.88
N LYS A 64 17.00 -0.04 15.77
CA LYS A 64 17.34 1.06 16.67
C LYS A 64 16.92 0.76 18.10
N GLU A 65 15.69 0.24 18.30
CA GLU A 65 15.19 -0.17 19.61
C GLU A 65 16.11 -1.21 20.24
N THR A 66 16.46 -2.27 19.51
CA THR A 66 17.35 -3.32 19.98
C THR A 66 18.70 -2.76 20.41
N ARG A 67 19.32 -1.89 19.62
CA ARG A 67 20.61 -1.27 19.95
C ARG A 67 20.53 -0.41 21.20
N MET A 68 19.49 0.42 21.33
CA MET A 68 19.33 1.30 22.49
C MET A 68 19.11 0.52 23.80
N VAL A 69 18.38 -0.58 23.74
CA VAL A 69 18.18 -1.48 24.89
C VAL A 69 19.49 -2.17 25.27
N LEU A 70 20.25 -2.67 24.30
CA LEU A 70 21.55 -3.30 24.53
C LEU A 70 22.59 -2.34 25.10
N ASP A 71 22.50 -1.05 24.75
CA ASP A 71 23.36 0.01 25.28
C ASP A 71 22.97 0.47 26.70
N GLY A 72 21.95 -0.17 27.31
CA GLY A 72 21.58 0.05 28.72
C GLY A 72 20.52 1.15 28.90
N GLY A 73 19.82 1.57 27.86
CA GLY A 73 18.73 2.51 27.96
C GLY A 73 17.49 1.94 28.67
N ASP A 74 16.66 2.82 29.20
CA ASP A 74 15.37 2.44 29.80
C ASP A 74 14.39 1.97 28.72
N LEU A 75 13.87 0.74 28.86
CA LEU A 75 13.01 0.09 27.87
C LEU A 75 11.72 0.88 27.62
N ASP A 76 11.07 1.38 28.66
CA ASP A 76 9.79 2.09 28.54
C ASP A 76 9.96 3.44 27.85
N GLU A 77 11.02 4.17 28.17
CA GLU A 77 11.35 5.45 27.57
C GLU A 77 11.71 5.28 26.08
N ILE A 78 12.55 4.30 25.75
CA ILE A 78 12.93 3.95 24.38
C ILE A 78 11.70 3.58 23.57
N HIS A 79 10.85 2.69 24.08
CA HIS A 79 9.65 2.25 23.42
C HIS A 79 8.69 3.41 23.14
N SER A 80 8.47 4.28 24.12
CA SER A 80 7.61 5.47 23.96
C SER A 80 8.12 6.41 22.87
N GLN A 81 9.43 6.65 22.82
CA GLN A 81 10.05 7.49 21.80
C GLN A 81 9.91 6.89 20.41
N LEU A 82 10.15 5.59 20.24
CA LEU A 82 10.13 4.91 18.95
C LEU A 82 8.71 4.71 18.41
N VAL A 83 7.71 4.58 19.29
CA VAL A 83 6.29 4.59 18.89
C VAL A 83 5.93 5.91 18.20
N VAL A 84 6.34 7.04 18.76
CA VAL A 84 6.10 8.36 18.15
C VAL A 84 6.78 8.48 16.79
N GLU A 85 8.04 8.07 16.66
CA GLU A 85 8.76 8.06 15.39
C GLU A 85 8.10 7.13 14.37
N GLY A 86 7.69 5.93 14.78
CA GLY A 86 7.01 4.94 13.94
C GLY A 86 5.66 5.43 13.42
N ASP A 87 4.84 6.03 14.27
CA ASP A 87 3.56 6.61 13.89
C ASP A 87 3.74 7.74 12.87
N SER A 88 4.75 8.59 13.06
CA SER A 88 5.09 9.67 12.13
C SER A 88 5.49 9.13 10.74
N LEU A 89 6.31 8.09 10.69
CA LEU A 89 6.70 7.44 9.43
C LEU A 89 5.53 6.74 8.75
N MET A 90 4.67 6.06 9.51
CA MET A 90 3.47 5.43 8.96
C MET A 90 2.50 6.45 8.38
N GLN A 91 2.29 7.57 9.05
CA GLN A 91 1.47 8.67 8.54
C GLN A 91 2.07 9.25 7.26
N ALA A 92 3.39 9.44 7.21
CA ALA A 92 4.08 9.93 6.02
C ALA A 92 3.91 8.96 4.85
N MET A 93 4.04 7.66 5.07
CA MET A 93 3.82 6.64 4.05
C MET A 93 2.38 6.63 3.55
N ASN A 94 1.41 6.62 4.46
CA ASN A 94 -0.01 6.62 4.11
C ASN A 94 -0.38 7.86 3.29
N GLN A 95 0.13 9.02 3.68
CA GLN A 95 -0.09 10.27 2.94
C GLN A 95 0.57 10.24 1.56
N TYR A 96 1.77 9.69 1.46
CA TYR A 96 2.48 9.56 0.19
C TYR A 96 1.73 8.67 -0.80
N VAL A 97 1.26 7.50 -0.34
CA VAL A 97 0.45 6.57 -1.14
C VAL A 97 -0.86 7.22 -1.58
N LYS A 98 -1.58 7.87 -0.66
CA LYS A 98 -2.82 8.57 -0.95
C LYS A 98 -2.62 9.65 -2.02
N THR A 99 -1.61 10.48 -1.85
CA THR A 99 -1.29 11.57 -2.80
C THR A 99 -0.99 11.02 -4.18
N PHE A 100 -0.18 9.96 -4.26
CA PHE A 100 0.14 9.35 -5.54
C PHE A 100 -1.10 8.79 -6.25
N ILE A 101 -1.96 8.06 -5.54
CA ILE A 101 -3.20 7.54 -6.10
C ILE A 101 -4.11 8.67 -6.56
N SER A 102 -4.27 9.72 -5.75
CA SER A 102 -5.14 10.85 -6.07
C SER A 102 -4.63 11.63 -7.28
N ASP A 103 -3.34 11.83 -7.42
CA ASP A 103 -2.72 12.48 -8.59
C ASP A 103 -2.87 11.65 -9.86
N ASN A 104 -3.17 10.36 -9.73
CA ASN A 104 -3.26 9.40 -10.83
C ASN A 104 -4.65 8.74 -10.95
N TYR A 105 -5.69 9.32 -10.38
CA TYR A 105 -7.04 8.75 -10.47
C TYR A 105 -7.51 8.47 -11.89
N GLU A 106 -7.13 9.34 -12.84
CA GLU A 106 -7.61 9.31 -14.22
C GLU A 106 -6.71 8.52 -15.17
N ASN A 107 -5.61 7.93 -14.68
CA ASN A 107 -4.73 7.10 -15.49
C ASN A 107 -4.56 5.70 -14.86
N VAL A 108 -3.86 4.81 -15.56
CA VAL A 108 -3.68 3.42 -15.18
C VAL A 108 -2.95 3.23 -13.84
N LEU A 109 -2.15 4.20 -13.40
CA LEU A 109 -1.37 4.09 -12.16
C LEU A 109 -2.25 4.16 -10.91
N GLY A 110 -3.29 4.99 -10.90
CA GLY A 110 -4.18 5.12 -9.75
C GLY A 110 -4.81 3.79 -9.34
N PRO A 111 -5.59 3.15 -10.21
CA PRO A 111 -6.16 1.83 -9.92
C PRO A 111 -5.10 0.77 -9.63
N SER A 112 -3.98 0.76 -10.34
CA SER A 112 -2.93 -0.24 -10.18
C SER A 112 -2.24 -0.14 -8.81
N VAL A 113 -1.87 1.06 -8.39
CA VAL A 113 -1.25 1.28 -7.07
C VAL A 113 -2.26 1.04 -5.95
N PHE A 114 -3.53 1.43 -6.15
CA PHE A 114 -4.60 1.10 -5.21
C PHE A 114 -4.73 -0.42 -5.02
N MET A 115 -4.69 -1.20 -6.09
CA MET A 115 -4.72 -2.65 -5.99
C MET A 115 -3.47 -3.24 -5.34
N MET A 116 -2.29 -2.65 -5.52
CA MET A 116 -1.08 -3.03 -4.78
C MET A 116 -1.26 -2.83 -3.28
N LEU A 117 -1.84 -1.70 -2.86
CA LEU A 117 -2.18 -1.43 -1.47
C LEU A 117 -3.16 -2.46 -0.92
N CYS A 118 -4.23 -2.74 -1.65
CA CYS A 118 -5.26 -3.69 -1.26
C CYS A 118 -4.73 -5.13 -1.14
N SER A 119 -3.78 -5.52 -2.00
CA SER A 119 -3.19 -6.85 -1.99
C SER A 119 -2.31 -7.14 -0.77
N SER A 120 -1.91 -6.12 -0.02
CA SER A 120 -1.19 -6.28 1.25
C SER A 120 -2.09 -6.74 2.40
N LEU A 121 -3.42 -6.65 2.24
CA LEU A 121 -4.38 -7.11 3.23
C LEU A 121 -4.59 -8.63 3.15
N PRO A 122 -4.85 -9.31 4.27
CA PRO A 122 -5.08 -10.75 4.29
C PRO A 122 -6.35 -11.16 3.53
N TYR A 123 -7.35 -10.30 3.48
CA TYR A 123 -8.60 -10.42 2.71
C TYR A 123 -9.18 -9.02 2.46
N PRO A 124 -10.09 -8.87 1.48
CA PRO A 124 -10.67 -7.54 1.20
C PRO A 124 -11.46 -7.01 2.39
N ILE A 125 -11.02 -5.88 2.93
CA ILE A 125 -11.69 -5.12 3.99
C ILE A 125 -11.54 -3.63 3.73
N MET A 126 -12.43 -2.83 4.32
CA MET A 126 -12.26 -1.39 4.34
C MET A 126 -11.42 -1.00 5.55
N THR A 127 -10.30 -0.34 5.30
CA THR A 127 -9.44 0.24 6.34
C THR A 127 -9.60 1.75 6.35
N PRO A 128 -9.24 2.45 7.45
CA PRO A 128 -9.25 3.92 7.45
C PRO A 128 -8.46 4.54 6.31
N GLN A 129 -7.34 3.94 5.92
CA GLN A 129 -6.52 4.40 4.80
C GLN A 129 -7.27 4.27 3.48
N ILE A 130 -7.95 3.15 3.23
CA ILE A 130 -8.73 2.92 2.01
C ILE A 130 -9.94 3.85 1.96
N ASP A 131 -10.67 4.01 3.08
CA ASP A 131 -11.78 4.96 3.17
C ASP A 131 -11.34 6.38 2.82
N ASP A 132 -10.19 6.80 3.31
CA ASP A 132 -9.63 8.12 3.05
C ASP A 132 -9.30 8.35 1.56
N ILE A 133 -8.76 7.32 0.89
CA ILE A 133 -8.51 7.36 -0.56
C ILE A 133 -9.81 7.44 -1.35
N ILE A 134 -10.81 6.63 -1.01
CA ILE A 134 -12.07 6.52 -1.74
C ILE A 134 -12.96 7.75 -1.53
N LYS A 135 -12.88 8.38 -0.38
CA LYS A 135 -13.69 9.55 0.00
C LYS A 135 -13.68 10.66 -1.05
N ASP A 136 -12.52 10.98 -1.60
CA ASP A 136 -12.33 12.06 -2.57
C ASP A 136 -12.17 11.54 -4.02
N ALA A 137 -12.32 10.24 -4.23
CA ALA A 137 -12.11 9.62 -5.54
C ALA A 137 -13.27 9.93 -6.51
N PRO A 138 -12.97 10.25 -7.79
CA PRO A 138 -13.99 10.45 -8.80
C PRO A 138 -14.68 9.14 -9.15
N TYR A 139 -15.88 9.24 -9.74
CA TYR A 139 -16.65 8.07 -10.16
C TYR A 139 -15.87 7.17 -11.13
N SER A 140 -15.13 7.76 -12.06
CA SER A 140 -14.30 7.01 -13.02
C SER A 140 -13.31 6.05 -12.34
N PHE A 141 -12.70 6.48 -11.24
CA PHE A 141 -11.83 5.63 -10.45
C PHE A 141 -12.60 4.53 -9.72
N LYS A 142 -13.69 4.88 -9.04
CA LYS A 142 -14.52 3.92 -8.29
C LYS A 142 -15.23 2.90 -9.19
N ASP A 143 -15.50 3.26 -10.45
CA ASP A 143 -16.12 2.37 -11.45
C ASP A 143 -15.09 1.54 -12.23
N ASN A 144 -13.79 1.77 -12.05
CA ASN A 144 -12.78 0.86 -12.58
C ASN A 144 -13.06 -0.56 -12.10
N LYS A 145 -13.02 -1.53 -13.00
CA LYS A 145 -13.45 -2.91 -12.72
C LYS A 145 -12.79 -3.50 -11.47
N LEU A 146 -11.46 -3.40 -11.36
CA LEU A 146 -10.70 -3.96 -10.25
C LEU A 146 -11.03 -3.25 -8.92
N VAL A 147 -11.09 -1.92 -8.96
CA VAL A 147 -11.44 -1.09 -7.78
C VAL A 147 -12.85 -1.42 -7.31
N ARG A 148 -13.81 -1.45 -8.23
CA ARG A 148 -15.21 -1.74 -7.93
C ARG A 148 -15.39 -3.14 -7.32
N GLU A 149 -14.76 -4.15 -7.89
CA GLU A 149 -14.82 -5.52 -7.38
C GLU A 149 -14.23 -5.62 -5.97
N PHE A 150 -13.09 -4.99 -5.73
CA PHE A 150 -12.50 -4.93 -4.39
C PHE A 150 -13.43 -4.25 -3.39
N LEU A 151 -13.94 -3.06 -3.71
CA LEU A 151 -14.81 -2.30 -2.81
C LEU A 151 -16.10 -3.07 -2.48
N SER A 152 -16.69 -3.72 -3.47
CA SER A 152 -17.88 -4.56 -3.28
C SER A 152 -17.59 -5.71 -2.30
N LYS A 153 -16.49 -6.42 -2.49
CA LYS A 153 -16.09 -7.53 -1.63
C LYS A 153 -15.71 -7.08 -0.22
N ALA A 154 -15.00 -5.97 -0.13
CA ALA A 154 -14.60 -5.40 1.16
C ALA A 154 -15.82 -4.97 1.99
N ARG A 155 -16.80 -4.32 1.38
CA ARG A 155 -18.05 -3.93 2.07
C ARG A 155 -18.88 -5.15 2.50
N GLU A 156 -18.97 -6.18 1.67
CA GLU A 156 -19.61 -7.45 2.02
C GLU A 156 -18.94 -8.09 3.25
N ASN A 157 -17.62 -8.15 3.25
CA ASN A 157 -16.84 -8.69 4.36
C ASN A 157 -17.02 -7.87 5.65
N MET A 158 -17.07 -6.55 5.55
CA MET A 158 -17.32 -5.68 6.72
C MET A 158 -18.68 -5.94 7.35
N LYS A 159 -19.73 -6.17 6.55
CA LYS A 159 -21.05 -6.56 7.07
C LYS A 159 -21.01 -7.89 7.82
N LEU A 160 -20.30 -8.87 7.28
CA LEU A 160 -20.14 -10.17 7.93
C LEU A 160 -19.40 -10.06 9.28
N ILE A 161 -18.36 -9.23 9.34
CA ILE A 161 -17.60 -8.97 10.57
C ILE A 161 -18.48 -8.30 11.62
N GLU A 162 -19.24 -7.27 11.26
CA GLU A 162 -20.17 -6.56 12.15
C GLU A 162 -21.25 -7.49 12.69
N GLU A 163 -21.83 -8.35 11.84
CA GLU A 163 -22.82 -9.33 12.22
C GLU A 163 -22.25 -10.35 13.22
N HIS A 164 -21.06 -10.86 12.97
CA HIS A 164 -20.39 -11.79 13.87
C HIS A 164 -20.11 -11.17 15.25
N GLN A 165 -19.61 -9.93 15.30
CA GLN A 165 -19.36 -9.18 16.54
C GLN A 165 -20.65 -8.97 17.32
N ARG A 166 -21.76 -8.64 16.64
CA ARG A 166 -23.07 -8.47 17.27
C ARG A 166 -23.57 -9.76 17.91
N LEU A 167 -23.41 -10.91 17.23
CA LEU A 167 -23.79 -12.22 17.76
C LEU A 167 -22.96 -12.61 18.99
N GLU A 168 -21.67 -12.35 18.98
CA GLU A 168 -20.79 -12.58 20.14
C GLU A 168 -21.17 -11.74 21.34
N GLN A 169 -21.48 -10.44 21.15
CA GLN A 169 -21.91 -9.54 22.21
C GLN A 169 -23.23 -10.01 22.83
N ASN A 170 -24.19 -10.44 22.02
CA ASN A 170 -25.48 -10.95 22.51
C ASN A 170 -25.30 -12.26 23.29
N ALA A 171 -24.42 -13.15 22.89
CA ALA A 171 -24.10 -14.39 23.61
C ALA A 171 -23.43 -14.11 24.97
N SER A 172 -22.61 -13.05 25.08
CA SER A 172 -21.95 -12.64 26.32
C SER A 172 -22.91 -11.98 27.32
N THR A 173 -23.96 -11.32 26.83
CA THR A 173 -24.95 -10.61 27.67
C THR A 173 -25.98 -11.54 28.29
N ASN A 174 -26.17 -12.76 27.74
CA ASN A 174 -27.12 -13.75 28.20
C ASN A 174 -26.54 -14.79 29.19
N LYS A 175 -25.32 -14.55 29.68
CA LYS A 175 -24.67 -15.31 30.76
C LYS A 175 -24.69 -14.54 32.08
#